data_8291f78d6bb31355b81f92ed958861dd
#
_entry.id   8291f78d6bb31355b81f92ed958861dd
#
_cell.length_a   1.000
_cell.length_b   1.000
_cell.length_c   1.000
_cell.angle_alpha   90.00
_cell.angle_beta   90.00
_cell.angle_gamma   90.00
#
_symmetry.space_group_name_H-M   'P 1'
#
loop_
_entity.id
_entity.type
_entity.pdbx_description
1 polymer ?
#
loop_
_entity_poly.entity_id
_entity_poly.type
_entity_poly.pdbx_seq_one_letter_code
_entity_poly.pdbx_strand_id
1 'polypeptide(L)'
;MRKLALTTLFTVGLLANPYESNQEELNAVVKTGQEVSAALINTLGKNLKQHMETEGAVGAAEFCSTKAYALTAEIGEKFGKDVQLKRISLKERNPANQAEGDEKTVLQSLENLQQNGVILPEYLVERVNNDTYKYYKPLVINKQVCLKCHGDISKDQKLSQFFEKSYPHDKATGYKFGDLRGAVVVTIKR
;
A
#
# COMPACT_ATOMS: atom_id res chain seq x y z
N MET A 1 -40.99 -20.59 62.95
CA MET A 1 -41.14 -20.23 61.52
C MET A 1 -39.83 -19.66 61.08
N ARG A 2 -38.99 -20.47 60.40
CA ARG A 2 -37.69 -20.07 59.88
C ARG A 2 -37.91 -19.59 58.43
N LYS A 3 -37.66 -18.31 58.18
CA LYS A 3 -37.68 -17.75 56.82
C LYS A 3 -36.35 -18.09 56.12
N LEU A 4 -36.38 -18.96 55.12
CA LEU A 4 -35.28 -19.16 54.19
C LEU A 4 -35.20 -17.93 53.26
N ALA A 5 -34.10 -17.20 53.34
CA ALA A 5 -33.79 -16.19 52.35
C ALA A 5 -33.07 -16.86 51.16
N LEU A 6 -33.70 -16.86 50.01
CA LEU A 6 -33.15 -17.35 48.75
C LEU A 6 -32.30 -16.25 48.16
N THR A 7 -30.96 -16.37 48.27
CA THR A 7 -30.00 -15.45 47.64
C THR A 7 -29.77 -15.91 46.20
N THR A 8 -30.39 -15.25 45.26
CA THR A 8 -30.11 -15.43 43.84
C THR A 8 -28.78 -14.78 43.51
N LEU A 9 -27.75 -15.58 43.27
CA LEU A 9 -26.50 -15.11 42.66
C LEU A 9 -26.77 -14.76 41.18
N PHE A 10 -26.78 -13.47 40.85
CA PHE A 10 -26.68 -13.00 39.49
C PHE A 10 -25.22 -13.14 39.03
N THR A 11 -24.90 -14.20 38.29
CA THR A 11 -23.66 -14.27 37.53
C THR A 11 -23.77 -13.30 36.37
N VAL A 12 -23.19 -12.12 36.50
CA VAL A 12 -22.91 -11.22 35.37
C VAL A 12 -21.85 -11.94 34.52
N GLY A 13 -22.30 -12.63 33.49
CA GLY A 13 -21.39 -13.09 32.46
C GLY A 13 -20.72 -11.85 31.83
N LEU A 14 -19.41 -11.70 32.03
CA LEU A 14 -18.62 -10.79 31.24
C LEU A 14 -18.76 -11.24 29.76
N LEU A 15 -19.65 -10.59 29.03
CA LEU A 15 -19.63 -10.68 27.60
C LEU A 15 -18.31 -10.03 27.17
N ALA A 16 -17.35 -10.85 26.72
CA ALA A 16 -16.11 -10.36 26.15
C ALA A 16 -16.49 -9.32 25.08
N ASN A 17 -15.97 -8.11 25.25
CA ASN A 17 -16.22 -7.03 24.31
C ASN A 17 -15.59 -7.47 22.98
N PRO A 18 -16.37 -7.71 21.90
CA PRO A 18 -15.81 -8.15 20.63
C PRO A 18 -14.85 -7.11 20.03
N TYR A 19 -14.85 -5.89 20.55
CA TYR A 19 -13.89 -4.83 20.19
C TYR A 19 -12.52 -5.02 20.88
N GLU A 20 -12.45 -5.51 22.11
CA GLU A 20 -11.16 -5.68 22.82
C GLU A 20 -10.34 -6.85 22.26
N SER A 21 -10.98 -7.99 21.98
CA SER A 21 -10.29 -9.13 21.35
C SER A 21 -9.79 -8.83 19.94
N ASN A 22 -10.37 -7.82 19.26
CA ASN A 22 -9.99 -7.41 17.92
C ASN A 22 -8.88 -6.32 17.92
N GLN A 23 -8.64 -5.64 19.03
CA GLN A 23 -7.67 -4.54 19.08
C GLN A 23 -6.22 -5.05 19.07
N GLU A 24 -5.92 -6.11 19.79
CA GLU A 24 -4.57 -6.71 19.80
C GLU A 24 -4.23 -7.29 18.40
N GLU A 25 -5.18 -7.97 17.79
CA GLU A 25 -5.05 -8.49 16.43
C GLU A 25 -4.86 -7.35 15.42
N LEU A 26 -5.66 -6.29 15.53
CA LEU A 26 -5.53 -5.11 14.67
C LEU A 26 -4.18 -4.43 14.84
N ASN A 27 -3.70 -4.27 16.07
CA ASN A 27 -2.39 -3.70 16.35
C ASN A 27 -1.26 -4.54 15.72
N ALA A 28 -1.38 -5.86 15.79
CA ALA A 28 -0.40 -6.76 15.17
C ALA A 28 -0.45 -6.68 13.63
N VAL A 29 -1.63 -6.57 13.03
CA VAL A 29 -1.80 -6.33 11.58
C VAL A 29 -1.17 -5.01 11.16
N VAL A 30 -1.44 -3.92 11.89
CA VAL A 30 -0.87 -2.60 11.62
C VAL A 30 0.66 -2.64 11.70
N LYS A 31 1.20 -3.24 12.75
CA LYS A 31 2.66 -3.39 12.92
C LYS A 31 3.29 -4.13 11.73
N THR A 32 2.74 -5.30 11.38
CA THR A 32 3.23 -6.07 10.23
C THR A 32 3.13 -5.26 8.93
N GLY A 33 2.00 -4.62 8.68
CA GLY A 33 1.78 -3.79 7.50
C GLY A 33 2.77 -2.63 7.38
N GLN A 34 3.07 -1.96 8.50
CA GLN A 34 4.07 -0.89 8.56
C GLN A 34 5.47 -1.41 8.27
N GLU A 35 5.89 -2.51 8.90
CA GLU A 35 7.22 -3.10 8.70
C GLU A 35 7.43 -3.53 7.24
N VAL A 36 6.47 -4.27 6.67
CA VAL A 36 6.54 -4.77 5.29
C VAL A 36 6.54 -3.64 4.27
N SER A 37 5.62 -2.69 4.42
CA SER A 37 5.53 -1.55 3.49
C SER A 37 6.76 -0.66 3.56
N ALA A 38 7.30 -0.42 4.76
CA ALA A 38 8.54 0.33 4.95
C ALA A 38 9.74 -0.37 4.33
N ALA A 39 9.87 -1.70 4.49
CA ALA A 39 10.93 -2.48 3.86
C ALA A 39 10.91 -2.33 2.33
N LEU A 40 9.73 -2.40 1.70
CA LEU A 40 9.58 -2.19 0.27
C LEU A 40 9.97 -0.77 -0.15
N ILE A 41 9.38 0.24 0.49
CA ILE A 41 9.59 1.65 0.13
C ILE A 41 11.07 2.03 0.28
N ASN A 42 11.72 1.59 1.36
CA ASN A 42 13.13 1.87 1.60
C ASN A 42 14.02 1.16 0.56
N THR A 43 13.74 -0.10 0.26
CA THR A 43 14.54 -0.87 -0.70
C THR A 43 14.41 -0.30 -2.11
N LEU A 44 13.19 -0.06 -2.59
CA LEU A 44 12.96 0.53 -3.91
C LEU A 44 13.50 1.96 -3.98
N GLY A 45 13.31 2.76 -2.92
CA GLY A 45 13.78 4.13 -2.86
C GLY A 45 15.30 4.25 -2.89
N LYS A 46 16.01 3.36 -2.18
CA LYS A 46 17.48 3.28 -2.21
C LYS A 46 18.01 2.94 -3.61
N ASN A 47 17.45 1.92 -4.24
CA ASN A 47 17.85 1.51 -5.58
C ASN A 47 17.51 2.61 -6.61
N LEU A 48 16.31 3.18 -6.54
CA LEU A 48 15.93 4.29 -7.41
C LEU A 48 16.92 5.46 -7.31
N LYS A 49 17.27 5.86 -6.09
CA LYS A 49 18.22 6.94 -5.86
C LYS A 49 19.58 6.60 -6.48
N GLN A 50 20.09 5.40 -6.24
CA GLN A 50 21.38 4.94 -6.78
C GLN A 50 21.38 5.02 -8.31
N HIS A 51 20.41 4.42 -9.01
CA HIS A 51 20.33 4.43 -10.47
C HIS A 51 20.13 5.86 -11.03
N MET A 52 19.35 6.70 -10.32
CA MET A 52 19.22 8.11 -10.71
C MET A 52 20.56 8.86 -10.66
N GLU A 53 21.40 8.59 -9.68
CA GLU A 53 22.71 9.24 -9.50
C GLU A 53 23.77 8.73 -10.46
N THR A 54 23.76 7.42 -10.78
CA THR A 54 24.80 6.80 -11.60
C THR A 54 24.47 6.72 -13.09
N GLU A 55 23.17 6.58 -13.44
CA GLU A 55 22.73 6.26 -14.81
C GLU A 55 21.64 7.24 -15.31
N GLY A 56 21.22 8.17 -14.44
CA GLY A 56 20.17 9.15 -14.76
C GLY A 56 18.76 8.56 -14.80
N ALA A 57 17.81 9.35 -15.37
CA ALA A 57 16.39 8.99 -15.32
C ALA A 57 16.07 7.71 -16.13
N VAL A 58 16.74 7.49 -17.25
CA VAL A 58 16.52 6.29 -18.09
C VAL A 58 17.02 5.03 -17.38
N GLY A 59 18.22 5.04 -16.79
CA GLY A 59 18.71 3.88 -16.03
C GLY A 59 17.84 3.56 -14.80
N ALA A 60 17.38 4.59 -14.11
CA ALA A 60 16.41 4.41 -13.02
C ALA A 60 15.06 3.82 -13.51
N ALA A 61 14.58 4.24 -14.69
CA ALA A 61 13.39 3.68 -15.31
C ALA A 61 13.59 2.22 -15.72
N GLU A 62 14.78 1.88 -16.23
CA GLU A 62 15.16 0.50 -16.58
C GLU A 62 15.18 -0.41 -15.35
N PHE A 63 15.80 0.02 -14.24
CA PHE A 63 15.72 -0.70 -12.97
C PHE A 63 14.27 -0.92 -12.53
N CYS A 64 13.42 0.12 -12.55
CA CYS A 64 12.02 0.00 -12.16
C CYS A 64 11.25 -0.98 -13.05
N SER A 65 11.54 -1.03 -14.36
CA SER A 65 10.84 -1.89 -15.31
C SER A 65 11.27 -3.36 -15.20
N THR A 66 12.54 -3.62 -14.92
CA THR A 66 13.09 -4.97 -14.97
C THR A 66 13.18 -5.65 -13.60
N LYS A 67 13.38 -4.89 -12.52
CA LYS A 67 13.71 -5.43 -11.19
C LYS A 67 12.65 -5.17 -10.12
N ALA A 68 11.96 -4.02 -10.17
CA ALA A 68 11.12 -3.62 -9.05
C ALA A 68 9.92 -4.55 -8.78
N TYR A 69 9.43 -5.28 -9.78
CA TYR A 69 8.34 -6.24 -9.58
C TYR A 69 8.82 -7.48 -8.82
N ALA A 70 9.89 -8.13 -9.30
CA ALA A 70 10.49 -9.28 -8.64
C ALA A 70 10.94 -8.94 -7.21
N LEU A 71 11.59 -7.80 -7.03
CA LEU A 71 12.05 -7.33 -5.72
C LEU A 71 10.88 -7.10 -4.74
N THR A 72 9.71 -6.72 -5.24
CA THR A 72 8.50 -6.59 -4.41
C THR A 72 8.08 -7.97 -3.88
N ALA A 73 8.07 -9.00 -4.71
CA ALA A 73 7.74 -10.37 -4.30
C ALA A 73 8.77 -10.91 -3.30
N GLU A 74 10.06 -10.80 -3.60
CA GLU A 74 11.16 -11.22 -2.72
C GLU A 74 11.10 -10.59 -1.33
N ILE A 75 10.69 -9.33 -1.24
CA ILE A 75 10.53 -8.66 0.05
C ILE A 75 9.34 -9.24 0.81
N GLY A 76 8.22 -9.48 0.13
CA GLY A 76 7.04 -10.10 0.75
C GLY A 76 7.36 -11.47 1.34
N GLU A 77 8.09 -12.31 0.61
CA GLU A 77 8.49 -13.67 1.03
C GLU A 77 9.31 -13.68 2.33
N LYS A 78 10.12 -12.64 2.59
CA LYS A 78 10.91 -12.52 3.82
C LYS A 78 10.06 -12.38 5.09
N PHE A 79 8.80 -11.99 4.97
CA PHE A 79 7.89 -11.85 6.09
C PHE A 79 7.00 -13.08 6.32
N GLY A 80 7.24 -14.15 5.56
CA GLY A 80 6.58 -15.44 5.73
C GLY A 80 5.42 -15.68 4.77
N LYS A 81 4.96 -16.93 4.73
CA LYS A 81 3.94 -17.40 3.78
C LYS A 81 2.55 -16.75 3.94
N ASP A 82 2.29 -16.22 5.13
CA ASP A 82 1.02 -15.61 5.49
C ASP A 82 0.97 -14.10 5.16
N VAL A 83 2.04 -13.58 4.52
CA VAL A 83 2.17 -12.19 4.08
C VAL A 83 2.34 -12.13 2.57
N GLN A 84 1.47 -11.38 1.90
CA GLN A 84 1.61 -11.06 0.49
C GLN A 84 1.79 -9.57 0.31
N LEU A 85 2.68 -9.17 -0.59
CA LEU A 85 3.05 -7.79 -0.82
C LEU A 85 2.89 -7.43 -2.29
N LYS A 86 2.20 -6.32 -2.57
CA LYS A 86 2.09 -5.77 -3.92
C LYS A 86 1.98 -4.24 -3.90
N ARG A 87 2.12 -3.65 -5.07
CA ARG A 87 1.82 -2.24 -5.33
C ARG A 87 0.62 -2.16 -6.25
N ILE A 88 -0.26 -1.19 -6.01
CA ILE A 88 -1.45 -0.97 -6.83
C ILE A 88 -1.57 0.50 -7.25
N SER A 89 -2.24 0.73 -8.38
CA SER A 89 -2.52 2.06 -8.89
C SER A 89 -3.78 2.08 -9.75
N LEU A 90 -4.46 3.22 -9.79
CA LEU A 90 -5.52 3.52 -10.76
C LEU A 90 -4.95 3.94 -12.13
N LYS A 91 -3.74 4.52 -12.11
CA LYS A 91 -2.96 4.88 -13.30
C LYS A 91 -1.66 4.09 -13.27
N GLU A 92 -1.76 2.81 -13.63
CA GLU A 92 -0.62 1.90 -13.64
C GLU A 92 0.33 2.17 -14.80
N ARG A 93 1.62 1.93 -14.57
CA ARG A 93 2.63 1.82 -15.63
C ARG A 93 2.82 0.35 -16.00
N ASN A 94 3.13 -0.48 -15.00
CA ASN A 94 3.17 -1.92 -15.19
C ASN A 94 1.74 -2.49 -14.98
N PRO A 95 1.17 -3.20 -15.96
CA PRO A 95 -0.18 -3.78 -15.86
C PRO A 95 -0.37 -4.66 -14.60
N ALA A 96 0.68 -5.34 -14.14
CA ALA A 96 0.64 -6.15 -12.90
C ALA A 96 0.34 -5.34 -11.62
N ASN A 97 0.40 -4.01 -11.69
CA ASN A 97 0.07 -3.12 -10.58
C ASN A 97 -1.33 -2.47 -10.75
N GLN A 98 -2.14 -2.94 -11.66
CA GLN A 98 -3.52 -2.45 -11.81
C GLN A 98 -4.31 -2.78 -10.54
N ALA A 99 -5.04 -1.78 -10.02
CA ALA A 99 -5.96 -2.00 -8.90
C ALA A 99 -7.25 -2.64 -9.42
N GLU A 100 -7.71 -3.71 -8.77
CA GLU A 100 -8.91 -4.45 -9.14
C GLU A 100 -9.82 -4.65 -7.92
N GLY A 101 -11.12 -4.92 -8.16
CA GLY A 101 -12.08 -5.22 -7.11
C GLY A 101 -12.09 -4.16 -5.98
N ASP A 102 -12.01 -4.64 -4.74
CA ASP A 102 -12.06 -3.80 -3.53
C ASP A 102 -10.88 -2.82 -3.47
N GLU A 103 -9.71 -3.22 -3.93
CA GLU A 103 -8.52 -2.36 -3.96
C GLU A 103 -8.69 -1.13 -4.86
N LYS A 104 -9.39 -1.30 -5.99
CA LYS A 104 -9.78 -0.19 -6.86
C LYS A 104 -10.72 0.76 -6.14
N THR A 105 -11.71 0.22 -5.42
CA THR A 105 -12.66 1.01 -4.62
C THR A 105 -11.95 1.80 -3.52
N VAL A 106 -11.01 1.17 -2.82
CA VAL A 106 -10.20 1.85 -1.79
C VAL A 106 -9.38 3.00 -2.39
N LEU A 107 -8.69 2.76 -3.52
CA LEU A 107 -7.91 3.83 -4.17
C LEU A 107 -8.78 4.96 -4.70
N GLN A 108 -9.94 4.67 -5.28
CA GLN A 108 -10.90 5.69 -5.74
C GLN A 108 -11.41 6.53 -4.58
N SER A 109 -11.68 5.91 -3.43
CA SER A 109 -12.10 6.62 -2.21
C SER A 109 -11.01 7.55 -1.70
N LEU A 110 -9.75 7.10 -1.66
CA LEU A 110 -8.60 7.92 -1.29
C LEU A 110 -8.39 9.09 -2.26
N GLU A 111 -8.50 8.85 -3.57
CA GLU A 111 -8.38 9.89 -4.59
C GLU A 111 -9.49 10.95 -4.44
N ASN A 112 -10.73 10.53 -4.22
CA ASN A 112 -11.86 11.42 -3.95
C ASN A 112 -11.66 12.25 -2.69
N LEU A 113 -11.19 11.67 -1.59
CA LEU A 113 -10.86 12.40 -0.37
C LEU A 113 -9.80 13.47 -0.64
N GLN A 114 -8.73 13.11 -1.35
CA GLN A 114 -7.65 14.03 -1.67
C GLN A 114 -8.10 15.17 -2.57
N GLN A 115 -8.91 14.90 -3.60
CA GLN A 115 -9.47 15.92 -4.49
C GLN A 115 -10.36 16.92 -3.76
N ASN A 116 -10.98 16.51 -2.65
CA ASN A 116 -11.77 17.36 -1.76
C ASN A 116 -10.93 18.01 -0.64
N GLY A 117 -9.61 18.00 -0.74
CA GLY A 117 -8.70 18.67 0.19
C GLY A 117 -8.48 17.93 1.52
N VAL A 118 -8.93 16.68 1.63
CA VAL A 118 -8.69 15.86 2.82
C VAL A 118 -7.25 15.35 2.83
N ILE A 119 -6.57 15.52 3.96
CA ILE A 119 -5.25 14.90 4.18
C ILE A 119 -5.45 13.39 4.30
N LEU A 120 -4.79 12.64 3.43
CA LEU A 120 -4.92 11.18 3.43
C LEU A 120 -4.34 10.57 4.71
N PRO A 121 -4.97 9.51 5.23
CA PRO A 121 -4.47 8.78 6.39
C PRO A 121 -3.11 8.14 6.08
N GLU A 122 -2.31 7.93 7.12
CA GLU A 122 -1.02 7.28 6.98
C GLU A 122 -1.15 5.85 6.46
N TYR A 123 -2.21 5.15 6.87
CA TYR A 123 -2.59 3.81 6.40
C TYR A 123 -4.09 3.58 6.56
N LEU A 124 -4.58 2.52 5.89
CA LEU A 124 -5.90 1.95 6.13
C LEU A 124 -5.74 0.44 6.37
N VAL A 125 -6.69 -0.12 7.11
CA VAL A 125 -6.82 -1.57 7.28
C VAL A 125 -8.22 -1.98 6.86
N GLU A 126 -8.29 -2.95 5.97
CA GLU A 126 -9.51 -3.63 5.55
C GLU A 126 -9.51 -5.03 6.15
N ARG A 127 -10.61 -5.41 6.79
CA ARG A 127 -10.86 -6.79 7.18
C ARG A 127 -11.56 -7.49 6.03
N VAL A 128 -10.85 -8.37 5.33
CA VAL A 128 -11.39 -9.09 4.17
C VAL A 128 -12.33 -10.23 4.62
N ASN A 129 -11.92 -10.94 5.66
CA ASN A 129 -12.70 -12.01 6.31
C ASN A 129 -12.25 -12.21 7.76
N ASN A 130 -12.57 -13.36 8.36
CA ASN A 130 -12.29 -13.61 9.78
C ASN A 130 -10.80 -13.71 10.12
N ASP A 131 -9.95 -14.09 9.17
CA ASP A 131 -8.52 -14.35 9.37
C ASP A 131 -7.61 -13.55 8.43
N THR A 132 -8.17 -12.71 7.55
CA THR A 132 -7.41 -12.05 6.50
C THR A 132 -7.67 -10.55 6.50
N TYR A 133 -6.57 -9.79 6.51
CA TYR A 133 -6.57 -8.33 6.49
C TYR A 133 -5.75 -7.81 5.32
N LYS A 134 -6.13 -6.64 4.78
CA LYS A 134 -5.30 -5.85 3.89
C LYS A 134 -4.91 -4.55 4.55
N TYR A 135 -3.61 -4.32 4.65
CA TYR A 135 -3.04 -3.04 5.05
C TYR A 135 -2.66 -2.26 3.80
N TYR A 136 -3.14 -1.03 3.70
CA TYR A 136 -2.86 -0.12 2.59
C TYR A 136 -1.97 1.02 3.08
N LYS A 137 -0.83 1.22 2.43
CA LYS A 137 0.01 2.41 2.61
C LYS A 137 -0.13 3.30 1.39
N PRO A 138 -0.86 4.43 1.46
CA PRO A 138 -0.97 5.38 0.36
C PRO A 138 0.41 5.90 -0.05
N LEU A 139 0.64 5.99 -1.34
CA LEU A 139 1.85 6.55 -1.94
C LEU A 139 1.50 7.87 -2.61
N VAL A 140 1.94 8.97 -2.01
CA VAL A 140 1.73 10.33 -2.51
C VAL A 140 3.01 10.82 -3.17
N ILE A 141 2.90 11.58 -4.26
CA ILE A 141 4.01 12.27 -4.90
C ILE A 141 4.49 13.40 -3.98
N ASN A 142 5.42 13.10 -3.09
CA ASN A 142 5.92 14.02 -2.07
C ASN A 142 7.41 14.38 -2.25
N LYS A 143 8.03 13.95 -3.35
CA LYS A 143 9.42 14.27 -3.69
C LYS A 143 9.52 14.65 -5.16
N GLN A 144 10.33 15.67 -5.46
CA GLN A 144 10.53 16.13 -6.85
C GLN A 144 11.10 15.05 -7.77
N VAL A 145 11.89 14.12 -7.24
CA VAL A 145 12.43 13.00 -8.02
C VAL A 145 11.33 12.10 -8.60
N CYS A 146 10.18 11.98 -7.93
CA CYS A 146 9.06 11.18 -8.42
C CYS A 146 8.50 11.76 -9.75
N LEU A 147 8.48 13.08 -9.86
CA LEU A 147 7.97 13.79 -11.04
C LEU A 147 8.89 13.66 -12.26
N LYS A 148 10.15 13.24 -12.08
CA LYS A 148 11.03 12.95 -13.21
C LYS A 148 10.47 11.86 -14.14
N CYS A 149 9.79 10.86 -13.57
CA CYS A 149 9.21 9.73 -14.27
C CYS A 149 7.68 9.72 -14.28
N HIS A 150 7.05 10.42 -13.33
CA HIS A 150 5.60 10.42 -13.16
C HIS A 150 4.93 11.77 -13.45
N GLY A 151 5.70 12.84 -13.63
CA GLY A 151 5.21 14.15 -14.06
C GLY A 151 5.04 14.26 -15.58
N ASP A 152 5.23 15.47 -16.08
CA ASP A 152 5.31 15.72 -17.53
C ASP A 152 6.68 15.30 -18.06
N ILE A 153 6.73 14.16 -18.73
CA ILE A 153 7.94 13.59 -19.33
C ILE A 153 8.12 13.97 -20.81
N SER A 154 7.20 14.72 -21.40
CA SER A 154 7.21 15.08 -22.83
C SER A 154 8.47 15.81 -23.26
N LYS A 155 9.13 16.51 -22.32
CA LYS A 155 10.37 17.25 -22.55
C LYS A 155 11.64 16.39 -22.48
N ASP A 156 11.55 15.17 -21.95
CA ASP A 156 12.65 14.21 -21.93
C ASP A 156 12.42 13.13 -22.99
N GLN A 157 12.90 13.39 -24.19
CA GLN A 157 12.68 12.50 -25.33
C GLN A 157 13.20 11.07 -25.11
N LYS A 158 14.35 10.92 -24.43
CA LYS A 158 14.92 9.59 -24.16
C LYS A 158 14.04 8.79 -23.19
N LEU A 159 13.57 9.45 -22.16
CA LEU A 159 12.70 8.82 -21.16
C LEU A 159 11.32 8.50 -21.73
N SER A 160 10.73 9.39 -22.55
CA SER A 160 9.47 9.15 -23.24
C SER A 160 9.55 7.94 -24.16
N GLN A 161 10.58 7.87 -25.02
CA GLN A 161 10.80 6.73 -25.91
C GLN A 161 11.02 5.42 -25.14
N PHE A 162 11.74 5.47 -24.00
CA PHE A 162 11.92 4.30 -23.15
C PHE A 162 10.57 3.79 -22.65
N PHE A 163 9.71 4.66 -22.11
CA PHE A 163 8.42 4.24 -21.58
C PHE A 163 7.43 3.82 -22.68
N GLU A 164 7.40 4.48 -23.82
CA GLU A 164 6.59 4.06 -24.97
C GLU A 164 6.93 2.64 -25.43
N LYS A 165 8.22 2.32 -25.46
CA LYS A 165 8.70 0.97 -25.82
C LYS A 165 8.40 -0.07 -24.75
N SER A 166 8.66 0.26 -23.47
CA SER A 166 8.57 -0.70 -22.36
C SER A 166 7.15 -0.88 -21.83
N TYR A 167 6.32 0.17 -21.97
CA TYR A 167 4.95 0.22 -21.47
C TYR A 167 4.03 0.96 -22.43
N PRO A 168 3.61 0.31 -23.54
CA PRO A 168 2.78 0.95 -24.58
C PRO A 168 1.46 1.53 -24.06
N HIS A 169 1.01 1.08 -22.90
CA HIS A 169 -0.23 1.52 -22.26
C HIS A 169 0.03 2.25 -20.94
N ASP A 170 1.19 2.90 -20.79
CA ASP A 170 1.54 3.66 -19.58
C ASP A 170 0.53 4.76 -19.28
N LYS A 171 -0.08 4.70 -18.10
CA LYS A 171 -1.01 5.71 -17.58
C LYS A 171 -0.38 6.55 -16.45
N ALA A 172 0.86 6.25 -16.07
CA ALA A 172 1.49 6.77 -14.86
C ALA A 172 2.29 8.05 -15.08
N THR A 173 1.78 8.94 -15.90
CA THR A 173 2.37 10.27 -16.20
C THR A 173 1.37 11.40 -15.88
N GLY A 174 1.84 12.65 -15.93
CA GLY A 174 1.02 13.83 -15.66
C GLY A 174 0.63 14.04 -14.21
N TYR A 175 1.31 13.39 -13.26
CA TYR A 175 1.12 13.64 -11.83
C TYR A 175 1.73 14.97 -11.41
N LYS A 176 1.16 15.55 -10.36
CA LYS A 176 1.64 16.75 -9.69
C LYS A 176 2.12 16.41 -8.28
N PHE A 177 2.86 17.34 -7.67
CA PHE A 177 3.23 17.23 -6.27
C PHE A 177 1.95 17.20 -5.41
N GLY A 178 1.86 16.24 -4.53
CA GLY A 178 0.69 16.00 -3.70
C GLY A 178 -0.24 14.90 -4.22
N ASP A 179 -0.22 14.54 -5.49
CA ASP A 179 -1.13 13.54 -6.06
C ASP A 179 -0.94 12.14 -5.47
N LEU A 180 -2.03 11.40 -5.31
CA LEU A 180 -2.02 9.98 -4.96
C LEU A 180 -1.52 9.17 -6.15
N ARG A 181 -0.35 8.55 -6.02
CA ARG A 181 0.24 7.69 -7.05
C ARG A 181 -0.34 6.27 -7.02
N GLY A 182 -0.77 5.82 -5.87
CA GLY A 182 -1.26 4.46 -5.62
C GLY A 182 -1.06 4.05 -4.18
N ALA A 183 -0.96 2.76 -3.92
CA ALA A 183 -0.67 2.24 -2.58
C ALA A 183 0.26 1.01 -2.63
N VAL A 184 0.95 0.78 -1.52
CA VAL A 184 1.48 -0.54 -1.15
C VAL A 184 0.37 -1.28 -0.42
N VAL A 185 0.11 -2.51 -0.82
CA VAL A 185 -0.87 -3.40 -0.16
C VAL A 185 -0.13 -4.58 0.43
N VAL A 186 -0.37 -4.79 1.72
CA VAL A 186 0.12 -5.96 2.46
C VAL A 186 -1.10 -6.78 2.86
N THR A 187 -1.27 -7.96 2.27
CA THR A 187 -2.29 -8.92 2.71
C THR A 187 -1.69 -9.80 3.79
N ILE A 188 -2.36 -9.89 4.93
CA ILE A 188 -1.88 -10.56 6.14
C ILE A 188 -2.95 -11.57 6.56
N LYS A 189 -2.55 -12.84 6.67
CA LYS A 189 -3.37 -13.90 7.21
C LYS A 189 -3.00 -14.15 8.67
N ARG A 190 -4.02 -14.28 9.55
CA ARG A 190 -3.88 -14.49 10.99
C ARG A 190 -4.43 -15.85 11.40
#